data_f79429cf473c8bf6ce4771da208a41a8
#
_entry.id   f79429cf473c8bf6ce4771da208a41a8
#
_cell.length_a   1.000
_cell.length_b   1.000
_cell.length_c   1.000
_cell.angle_alpha   90.00
_cell.angle_beta   90.00
_cell.angle_gamma   90.00
#
_symmetry.space_group_name_H-M   'P 1'
#
loop_
_entity.id
_entity.type
_entity.pdbx_description
1 polymer ?
#
loop_
_entity_poly.entity_id
_entity_poly.type
_entity_poly.pdbx_seq_one_letter_code
_entity_poly.pdbx_strand_id
1 'polypeptide(L)'
;MSEIIHFETLGCKLNQVESEGAASSFKNAGFEISMSPFSAATAENLSVKLCVVNTCTVTAKAEQKARRIIRLLLAKCPKSAVLVTGCYAQNSRDEILAIGKKICVLGGQYKGHLADVPEILKQNPQLYGEELAAFIQKSFETIYKTPGKNQIQEPFRLVPDDFAHHSRSSLKIQDGCNCVCT
;
A
#
# COMPACT_ATOMS: atom_id res chain seq x y z
N MET A 1 -12.48 -2.42 19.72
CA MET A 1 -11.08 -2.80 19.42
C MET A 1 -10.64 -1.95 18.25
N SER A 2 -9.48 -1.33 18.33
CA SER A 2 -8.91 -0.58 17.20
C SER A 2 -8.59 -1.54 16.05
N GLU A 3 -8.97 -1.17 14.83
CA GLU A 3 -8.64 -1.95 13.63
C GLU A 3 -7.17 -1.70 13.27
N ILE A 4 -6.44 -2.78 12.98
CA ILE A 4 -5.01 -2.73 12.64
C ILE A 4 -4.85 -2.61 11.12
N ILE A 5 -4.02 -1.67 10.70
CA ILE A 5 -3.52 -1.58 9.33
C ILE A 5 -2.06 -2.00 9.33
N HIS A 6 -1.75 -3.03 8.57
CA HIS A 6 -0.40 -3.56 8.49
C HIS A 6 0.30 -3.09 7.21
N PHE A 7 1.53 -2.61 7.34
CA PHE A 7 2.37 -2.18 6.22
C PHE A 7 3.56 -3.10 6.02
N GLU A 8 3.74 -3.56 4.78
CA GLU A 8 4.95 -4.23 4.31
C GLU A 8 5.58 -3.40 3.19
N THR A 9 6.86 -3.08 3.34
CA THR A 9 7.59 -2.27 2.37
C THR A 9 8.73 -3.06 1.77
N LEU A 10 8.71 -3.17 0.45
CA LEU A 10 9.73 -3.83 -0.34
C LEU A 10 10.41 -2.81 -1.25
N GLY A 11 11.75 -2.80 -1.27
CA GLY A 11 12.50 -1.99 -2.23
C GLY A 11 13.36 -0.90 -1.62
N CYS A 12 13.28 0.31 -2.17
CA CYS A 12 14.21 1.41 -1.91
C CYS A 12 13.77 2.31 -0.73
N LYS A 13 14.67 3.23 -0.34
CA LYS A 13 14.37 4.24 0.70
C LYS A 13 13.15 5.10 0.37
N LEU A 14 12.92 5.41 -0.90
CA LEU A 14 11.74 6.17 -1.31
C LEU A 14 10.45 5.41 -0.94
N ASN A 15 10.37 4.10 -1.23
CA ASN A 15 9.23 3.29 -0.84
C ASN A 15 9.02 3.29 0.68
N GLN A 16 10.11 3.34 1.47
CA GLN A 16 10.02 3.42 2.93
C GLN A 16 9.38 4.73 3.38
N VAL A 17 9.89 5.87 2.90
CA VAL A 17 9.35 7.20 3.22
C VAL A 17 7.87 7.30 2.83
N GLU A 18 7.51 6.81 1.65
CA GLU A 18 6.12 6.85 1.18
C GLU A 18 5.20 5.93 2.01
N SER A 19 5.70 4.77 2.44
CA SER A 19 4.93 3.89 3.32
C SER A 19 4.74 4.49 4.71
N GLU A 20 5.75 5.17 5.25
CA GLU A 20 5.66 5.89 6.53
C GLU A 20 4.68 7.06 6.42
N GLY A 21 4.72 7.82 5.32
CA GLY A 21 3.76 8.90 5.07
C GLY A 21 2.33 8.37 4.92
N ALA A 22 2.14 7.25 4.23
CA ALA A 22 0.84 6.60 4.18
C ALA A 22 0.40 6.14 5.58
N ALA A 23 1.28 5.49 6.35
CA ALA A 23 0.99 5.03 7.70
C ALA A 23 0.59 6.19 8.63
N SER A 24 1.23 7.36 8.50
CA SER A 24 0.84 8.58 9.22
C SER A 24 -0.60 9.00 8.91
N SER A 25 -1.02 8.95 7.65
CA SER A 25 -2.41 9.26 7.26
C SER A 25 -3.42 8.32 7.95
N PHE A 26 -3.12 7.02 8.01
CA PHE A 26 -3.98 6.05 8.71
C PHE A 26 -3.96 6.25 10.22
N LYS A 27 -2.79 6.53 10.83
CA LYS A 27 -2.65 6.82 12.26
C LYS A 27 -3.47 8.05 12.65
N ASN A 28 -3.37 9.13 11.87
CA ASN A 28 -4.13 10.37 12.07
C ASN A 28 -5.65 10.15 11.93
N ALA A 29 -6.04 9.16 11.14
CA ALA A 29 -7.43 8.72 11.04
C ALA A 29 -7.90 7.83 12.20
N GLY A 30 -7.03 7.45 13.14
CA GLY A 30 -7.36 6.68 14.35
C GLY A 30 -7.19 5.18 14.22
N PHE A 31 -6.54 4.68 13.16
CA PHE A 31 -6.19 3.27 13.03
C PHE A 31 -4.90 2.95 13.78
N GLU A 32 -4.80 1.71 14.26
CA GLU A 32 -3.55 1.18 14.80
C GLU A 32 -2.64 0.71 13.67
N ILE A 33 -1.35 1.08 13.72
CA ILE A 33 -0.40 0.76 12.65
C ILE A 33 0.56 -0.33 13.10
N SER A 34 0.73 -1.33 12.25
CA SER A 34 1.74 -2.39 12.39
C SER A 34 2.68 -2.37 11.20
N MET A 35 3.99 -2.30 11.46
CA MET A 35 5.05 -2.37 10.45
C MET A 35 6.03 -3.52 10.72
N SER A 36 5.75 -4.37 11.71
CA SER A 36 6.59 -5.52 12.04
C SER A 36 6.45 -6.60 10.97
N PRO A 37 7.55 -7.08 10.35
CA PRO A 37 7.47 -8.04 9.25
C PRO A 37 6.77 -9.34 9.63
N PHE A 38 5.87 -9.81 8.78
CA PHE A 38 5.30 -11.16 8.92
C PHE A 38 6.28 -12.23 8.44
N SER A 39 6.30 -13.34 9.15
CA SER A 39 7.06 -14.54 8.80
C SER A 39 6.16 -15.78 8.80
N ALA A 40 6.68 -16.90 8.34
CA ALA A 40 5.94 -18.17 8.42
C ALA A 40 5.60 -18.55 9.86
N ALA A 41 6.43 -18.17 10.83
CA ALA A 41 6.24 -18.43 12.26
C ALA A 41 5.25 -17.45 12.92
N THR A 42 4.89 -16.33 12.27
CA THR A 42 3.91 -15.38 12.82
C THR A 42 2.54 -16.05 12.91
N ALA A 43 1.88 -15.92 14.06
CA ALA A 43 0.53 -16.44 14.26
C ALA A 43 -0.48 -15.68 13.35
N GLU A 44 -1.64 -16.29 13.10
CA GLU A 44 -2.73 -15.61 12.40
C GLU A 44 -3.22 -14.40 13.20
N ASN A 45 -3.51 -13.31 12.50
CA ASN A 45 -4.02 -12.09 13.11
C ASN A 45 -5.37 -11.72 12.49
N LEU A 46 -6.43 -11.88 13.29
CA LEU A 46 -7.81 -11.59 12.89
C LEU A 46 -8.21 -10.12 13.05
N SER A 47 -7.37 -9.31 13.71
CA SER A 47 -7.61 -7.88 13.96
C SER A 47 -7.10 -6.99 12.84
N VAL A 48 -6.33 -7.53 11.89
CA VAL A 48 -5.86 -6.78 10.74
C VAL A 48 -7.01 -6.61 9.74
N LYS A 49 -7.36 -5.37 9.46
CA LYS A 49 -8.40 -5.01 8.47
C LYS A 49 -7.83 -4.87 7.06
N LEU A 50 -6.67 -4.23 6.94
CA LEU A 50 -6.01 -3.99 5.67
C LEU A 50 -4.51 -4.24 5.80
N CYS A 51 -3.95 -4.95 4.82
CA CYS A 51 -2.51 -5.03 4.61
C CYS A 51 -2.13 -4.18 3.41
N VAL A 52 -1.22 -3.23 3.57
CA VAL A 52 -0.67 -2.39 2.49
C VAL A 52 0.72 -2.90 2.15
N VAL A 53 0.92 -3.29 0.88
CA VAL A 53 2.22 -3.80 0.39
C VAL A 53 2.77 -2.83 -0.65
N ASN A 54 3.79 -2.07 -0.28
CA ASN A 54 4.49 -1.18 -1.20
C ASN A 54 5.64 -1.94 -1.86
N THR A 55 5.57 -2.11 -3.18
CA THR A 55 6.39 -3.05 -3.95
C THR A 55 7.40 -2.37 -4.86
N CYS A 56 8.45 -3.12 -5.23
CA CYS A 56 9.49 -2.71 -6.16
C CYS A 56 9.66 -3.77 -7.27
N THR A 57 10.08 -3.35 -8.49
CA THR A 57 10.31 -4.24 -9.64
C THR A 57 11.75 -4.19 -10.16
N VAL A 58 12.70 -3.66 -9.39
CA VAL A 58 14.09 -3.47 -9.88
C VAL A 58 14.73 -4.80 -10.29
N THR A 59 14.24 -5.94 -9.79
CA THR A 59 14.73 -7.28 -10.14
C THR A 59 13.59 -8.31 -10.09
N ALA A 60 13.72 -9.40 -10.86
CA ALA A 60 12.82 -10.56 -10.80
C ALA A 60 12.74 -11.17 -9.38
N LYS A 61 13.84 -11.11 -8.60
CA LYS A 61 13.85 -11.54 -7.19
C LYS A 61 12.95 -10.66 -6.32
N ALA A 62 12.86 -9.35 -6.61
CA ALA A 62 11.98 -8.43 -5.87
C ALA A 62 10.51 -8.77 -6.12
N GLU A 63 10.13 -9.08 -7.34
CA GLU A 63 8.77 -9.52 -7.69
C GLU A 63 8.41 -10.86 -7.05
N GLN A 64 9.32 -11.83 -7.08
CA GLN A 64 9.13 -13.13 -6.41
C GLN A 64 8.93 -12.93 -4.90
N LYS A 65 9.72 -12.05 -4.28
CA LYS A 65 9.56 -11.70 -2.86
C LYS A 65 8.20 -11.06 -2.60
N ALA A 66 7.77 -10.13 -3.47
CA ALA A 66 6.47 -9.47 -3.34
C ALA A 66 5.32 -10.49 -3.40
N ARG A 67 5.31 -11.39 -4.37
CA ARG A 67 4.31 -12.47 -4.48
C ARG A 67 4.28 -13.38 -3.24
N ARG A 68 5.47 -13.71 -2.71
CA ARG A 68 5.58 -14.52 -1.47
C ARG A 68 4.96 -13.80 -0.28
N ILE A 69 5.26 -12.51 -0.10
CA ILE A 69 4.72 -11.70 1.01
C ILE A 69 3.20 -11.55 0.87
N ILE A 70 2.68 -11.25 -0.32
CA ILE A 70 1.25 -11.15 -0.57
C ILE A 70 0.54 -12.46 -0.17
N ARG A 71 1.04 -13.62 -0.59
CA ARG A 71 0.47 -14.93 -0.21
C ARG A 71 0.54 -15.17 1.30
N LEU A 72 1.65 -14.78 1.94
CA LEU A 72 1.82 -14.90 3.38
C LEU A 72 0.78 -14.07 4.14
N LEU A 73 0.56 -12.81 3.73
CA LEU A 73 -0.43 -11.93 4.35
C LEU A 73 -1.86 -12.45 4.16
N LEU A 74 -2.19 -12.96 2.97
CA LEU A 74 -3.50 -13.61 2.72
C LEU A 74 -3.77 -14.80 3.63
N ALA A 75 -2.71 -15.55 3.97
CA ALA A 75 -2.81 -16.69 4.89
C ALA A 75 -2.84 -16.27 6.37
N LYS A 76 -2.01 -15.27 6.75
CA LYS A 76 -1.85 -14.87 8.16
C LYS A 76 -2.87 -13.83 8.63
N CYS A 77 -3.49 -13.12 7.70
CA CYS A 77 -4.54 -12.13 7.97
C CYS A 77 -5.82 -12.50 7.20
N PRO A 78 -6.53 -13.56 7.60
CA PRO A 78 -7.61 -14.14 6.79
C PRO A 78 -8.82 -13.22 6.62
N LYS A 79 -9.01 -12.25 7.51
CA LYS A 79 -10.08 -11.24 7.42
C LYS A 79 -9.68 -9.97 6.69
N SER A 80 -8.38 -9.76 6.41
CA SER A 80 -7.90 -8.54 5.77
C SER A 80 -8.15 -8.51 4.26
N ALA A 81 -8.29 -7.30 3.71
CA ALA A 81 -7.95 -7.02 2.33
C ALA A 81 -6.43 -6.80 2.20
N VAL A 82 -5.87 -6.99 1.00
CA VAL A 82 -4.47 -6.72 0.70
C VAL A 82 -4.40 -5.70 -0.42
N LEU A 83 -3.94 -4.49 -0.10
CA LEU A 83 -3.72 -3.40 -1.06
C LEU A 83 -2.28 -3.41 -1.51
N VAL A 84 -2.05 -3.65 -2.79
CA VAL A 84 -0.71 -3.69 -3.39
C VAL A 84 -0.47 -2.41 -4.19
N THR A 85 0.66 -1.75 -3.95
CA THR A 85 1.08 -0.54 -4.66
C THR A 85 2.57 -0.58 -5.01
N GLY A 86 3.06 0.45 -5.68
CA GLY A 86 4.45 0.58 -6.09
C GLY A 86 4.72 0.14 -7.52
N CYS A 87 6.01 -0.04 -7.84
CA CYS A 87 6.45 -0.30 -9.22
C CYS A 87 5.93 -1.65 -9.77
N TYR A 88 5.88 -2.70 -8.95
CA TYR A 88 5.33 -4.00 -9.37
C TYR A 88 3.82 -3.90 -9.62
N ALA A 89 3.09 -3.20 -8.77
CA ALA A 89 1.67 -2.93 -8.96
C ALA A 89 1.37 -2.14 -10.25
N GLN A 90 2.29 -1.27 -10.66
CA GLN A 90 2.19 -0.50 -11.90
C GLN A 90 2.34 -1.38 -13.15
N ASN A 91 3.28 -2.32 -13.13
CA ASN A 91 3.68 -3.07 -14.32
C ASN A 91 2.96 -4.43 -14.48
N SER A 92 2.51 -5.03 -13.38
CA SER A 92 2.01 -6.41 -13.36
C SER A 92 0.69 -6.53 -12.57
N ARG A 93 -0.23 -5.60 -12.81
CA ARG A 93 -1.52 -5.51 -12.10
C ARG A 93 -2.30 -6.82 -12.17
N ASP A 94 -2.46 -7.39 -13.37
CA ASP A 94 -3.30 -8.57 -13.57
C ASP A 94 -2.69 -9.81 -12.93
N GLU A 95 -1.36 -9.94 -12.96
CA GLU A 95 -0.63 -11.01 -12.27
C GLU A 95 -0.85 -10.96 -10.74
N ILE A 96 -0.86 -9.75 -10.16
CA ILE A 96 -1.10 -9.55 -8.74
C ILE A 96 -2.55 -9.89 -8.37
N LEU A 97 -3.52 -9.42 -9.15
CA LEU A 97 -4.95 -9.72 -8.93
C LEU A 97 -5.25 -11.21 -9.04
N ALA A 98 -4.54 -11.94 -9.92
CA ALA A 98 -4.68 -13.39 -10.07
C ALA A 98 -4.23 -14.20 -8.83
N ILE A 99 -3.48 -13.59 -7.88
CA ILE A 99 -3.04 -14.27 -6.66
C ILE A 99 -4.21 -14.58 -5.72
N GLY A 100 -5.23 -13.71 -5.68
CA GLY A 100 -6.39 -13.95 -4.80
C GLY A 100 -7.44 -12.84 -4.84
N LYS A 101 -8.66 -13.18 -4.46
CA LYS A 101 -9.82 -12.28 -4.52
C LYS A 101 -9.82 -11.15 -3.48
N LYS A 102 -9.04 -11.30 -2.39
CA LYS A 102 -8.92 -10.28 -1.34
C LYS A 102 -7.89 -9.20 -1.66
N ILE A 103 -7.48 -9.09 -2.93
CA ILE A 103 -6.44 -8.16 -3.38
C ILE A 103 -7.07 -7.00 -4.15
N CYS A 104 -6.60 -5.79 -3.86
CA CYS A 104 -6.81 -4.61 -4.67
C CYS A 104 -5.45 -3.98 -5.03
N VAL A 105 -5.39 -3.30 -6.18
CA VAL A 105 -4.14 -2.80 -6.74
C VAL A 105 -4.26 -1.31 -7.05
N LEU A 106 -3.31 -0.54 -6.52
CA LEU A 106 -3.12 0.88 -6.81
C LEU A 106 -1.77 1.06 -7.52
N GLY A 107 -1.79 1.43 -8.79
CA GLY A 107 -0.56 1.67 -9.57
C GLY A 107 0.35 2.70 -8.90
N GLY A 108 1.67 2.57 -9.08
CA GLY A 108 2.66 3.41 -8.42
C GLY A 108 2.49 4.90 -8.71
N GLN A 109 2.06 5.27 -9.91
CA GLN A 109 1.75 6.66 -10.29
C GLN A 109 0.58 7.29 -9.52
N TYR A 110 -0.30 6.46 -8.92
CA TYR A 110 -1.44 6.89 -8.13
C TYR A 110 -1.22 6.73 -6.63
N LYS A 111 -0.02 6.42 -6.19
CA LYS A 111 0.33 6.10 -4.82
C LYS A 111 -0.11 7.18 -3.80
N GLY A 112 -0.14 8.45 -4.20
CA GLY A 112 -0.66 9.54 -3.38
C GLY A 112 -2.08 9.31 -2.84
N HIS A 113 -2.91 8.52 -3.57
CA HIS A 113 -4.27 8.17 -3.14
C HIS A 113 -4.33 7.15 -2.00
N LEU A 114 -3.19 6.63 -1.54
CA LEU A 114 -3.15 5.89 -0.26
C LEU A 114 -3.63 6.76 0.91
N ALA A 115 -3.43 8.08 0.84
CA ALA A 115 -3.92 9.01 1.86
C ALA A 115 -5.46 9.13 1.91
N ASP A 116 -6.17 8.70 0.87
CA ASP A 116 -7.64 8.74 0.82
C ASP A 116 -8.27 7.44 1.38
N VAL A 117 -7.50 6.36 1.47
CA VAL A 117 -7.99 5.04 1.92
C VAL A 117 -8.52 5.05 3.36
N PRO A 118 -7.93 5.77 4.33
CA PRO A 118 -8.48 5.83 5.68
C PRO A 118 -9.95 6.29 5.72
N GLU A 119 -10.31 7.27 4.89
CA GLU A 119 -11.69 7.75 4.82
C GLU A 119 -12.62 6.71 4.22
N ILE A 120 -12.17 5.98 3.19
CA ILE A 120 -12.91 4.86 2.59
C ILE A 120 -13.22 3.79 3.67
N LEU A 121 -12.24 3.47 4.52
CA LEU A 121 -12.41 2.48 5.59
C LEU A 121 -13.41 2.96 6.66
N LYS A 122 -13.34 4.24 7.05
CA LYS A 122 -14.27 4.83 8.04
C LYS A 122 -15.72 4.83 7.56
N GLN A 123 -15.93 5.13 6.29
CA GLN A 123 -17.27 5.13 5.70
C GLN A 123 -17.84 3.71 5.53
N ASN A 124 -16.99 2.69 5.55
CA ASN A 124 -17.37 1.29 5.33
C ASN A 124 -16.77 0.36 6.41
N PRO A 125 -17.07 0.57 7.70
CA PRO A 125 -16.47 -0.18 8.80
C PRO A 125 -16.84 -1.67 8.78
N GLN A 126 -17.97 -2.03 8.17
CA GLN A 126 -18.47 -3.40 8.09
C GLN A 126 -17.79 -4.26 7.01
N LEU A 127 -17.07 -3.65 6.05
CA LEU A 127 -16.44 -4.40 4.95
C LEU A 127 -15.10 -5.00 5.39
N TYR A 128 -14.88 -6.26 4.99
CA TYR A 128 -13.65 -7.01 5.23
C TYR A 128 -13.28 -7.87 4.02
N GLY A 129 -12.03 -8.33 3.97
CA GLY A 129 -11.56 -9.32 3.02
C GLY A 129 -11.87 -8.99 1.56
N GLU A 130 -12.59 -9.88 0.88
CA GLU A 130 -12.92 -9.75 -0.54
C GLU A 130 -13.84 -8.56 -0.83
N GLU A 131 -14.85 -8.33 0.00
CA GLU A 131 -15.78 -7.20 -0.17
C GLU A 131 -15.05 -5.86 -0.02
N LEU A 132 -14.18 -5.74 0.97
CA LEU A 132 -13.37 -4.55 1.16
C LEU A 132 -12.41 -4.33 -0.01
N ALA A 133 -11.72 -5.37 -0.47
CA ALA A 133 -10.82 -5.29 -1.62
C ALA A 133 -11.54 -4.84 -2.89
N ALA A 134 -12.71 -5.41 -3.17
CA ALA A 134 -13.54 -5.03 -4.32
C ALA A 134 -14.02 -3.58 -4.23
N PHE A 135 -14.43 -3.13 -3.03
CA PHE A 135 -14.87 -1.75 -2.82
C PHE A 135 -13.73 -0.74 -3.02
N ILE A 136 -12.56 -0.99 -2.44
CA ILE A 136 -11.36 -0.15 -2.63
C ILE A 136 -10.96 -0.12 -4.11
N GLN A 137 -10.96 -1.28 -4.78
CA GLN A 137 -10.62 -1.38 -6.20
C GLN A 137 -11.56 -0.54 -7.07
N LYS A 138 -12.86 -0.60 -6.82
CA LYS A 138 -13.87 0.21 -7.52
C LYS A 138 -13.67 1.71 -7.28
N SER A 139 -13.32 2.11 -6.06
CA SER A 139 -13.01 3.51 -5.73
C SER A 139 -11.82 4.02 -6.55
N PHE A 140 -10.78 3.22 -6.69
CA PHE A 140 -9.60 3.56 -7.51
C PHE A 140 -9.94 3.64 -9.01
N GLU A 141 -10.80 2.78 -9.52
CA GLU A 141 -11.22 2.83 -10.93
C GLU A 141 -11.94 4.15 -11.26
N THR A 142 -12.66 4.71 -10.31
CA THR A 142 -13.26 6.04 -10.46
C THR A 142 -12.18 7.12 -10.57
N ILE A 143 -11.12 7.04 -9.77
CA ILE A 143 -9.97 7.94 -9.84
C ILE A 143 -9.29 7.84 -11.22
N TYR A 144 -9.04 6.63 -11.72
CA TYR A 144 -8.40 6.41 -13.03
C TYR A 144 -9.21 6.97 -14.21
N LYS A 145 -10.52 6.98 -14.11
CA LYS A 145 -11.43 7.45 -15.18
C LYS A 145 -11.66 8.96 -15.18
N THR A 146 -11.24 9.68 -14.15
CA THR A 146 -11.46 11.13 -14.06
C THR A 146 -10.37 11.89 -14.80
N PRO A 147 -10.66 12.56 -15.95
CA PRO A 147 -9.67 13.34 -16.67
C PRO A 147 -9.09 14.46 -15.81
N GLY A 148 -7.79 14.67 -15.85
CA GLY A 148 -7.11 15.72 -15.11
C GLY A 148 -6.77 15.41 -13.63
N LYS A 149 -7.41 14.41 -13.01
CA LYS A 149 -7.01 13.91 -11.67
C LYS A 149 -5.95 12.80 -11.75
N ASN A 150 -5.66 12.34 -12.96
CA ASN A 150 -4.72 11.23 -13.21
C ASN A 150 -3.25 11.67 -13.22
N GLN A 151 -2.98 12.96 -13.21
CA GLN A 151 -1.62 13.47 -13.06
C GLN A 151 -1.34 13.66 -11.58
N ILE A 152 -0.19 13.23 -11.14
CA ILE A 152 0.36 13.48 -9.80
C ILE A 152 0.48 15.00 -9.63
N GLN A 153 -0.63 15.66 -9.30
CA GLN A 153 -0.64 17.10 -9.07
C GLN A 153 -0.24 17.47 -7.64
N GLU A 154 -0.17 16.46 -6.76
CA GLU A 154 0.28 16.62 -5.38
C GLU A 154 1.38 15.59 -5.06
N PRO A 155 2.61 15.82 -5.52
CA PRO A 155 3.70 14.82 -5.43
C PRO A 155 4.10 14.47 -4.01
N PHE A 156 3.67 15.23 -3.00
CA PHE A 156 4.11 15.11 -1.60
C PHE A 156 2.97 14.81 -0.62
N ARG A 157 1.89 14.16 -1.07
CA ARG A 157 0.76 13.80 -0.18
C ARG A 157 1.16 12.79 0.91
N LEU A 158 2.18 11.96 0.67
CA LEU A 158 2.65 10.96 1.61
C LEU A 158 3.89 11.50 2.35
N VAL A 159 3.65 12.36 3.32
CA VAL A 159 4.69 12.94 4.19
C VAL A 159 4.60 12.27 5.55
N PRO A 160 5.67 11.63 6.05
CA PRO A 160 5.69 11.07 7.39
C PRO A 160 5.68 12.19 8.44
N ASP A 161 4.85 12.03 9.47
CA ASP A 161 4.84 12.92 10.63
C ASP A 161 6.04 12.64 11.55
N ASP A 162 6.56 11.40 11.51
CA ASP A 162 7.69 10.95 12.31
C ASP A 162 8.51 9.88 11.55
N PHE A 163 9.82 9.88 11.75
CA PHE A 163 10.77 8.91 11.18
C PHE A 163 11.17 7.85 12.22
N ALA A 164 10.20 7.27 12.89
CA ALA A 164 10.40 6.38 14.04
C ALA A 164 11.28 5.14 13.75
N HIS A 165 11.43 4.75 12.47
CA HIS A 165 12.14 3.54 12.08
C HIS A 165 13.51 3.79 11.42
N HIS A 166 13.97 5.03 11.35
CA HIS A 166 15.24 5.39 10.71
C HIS A 166 16.15 6.23 11.62
N SER A 167 17.43 5.89 11.63
CA SER A 167 18.48 6.69 12.30
C SER A 167 18.77 8.02 11.59
N ARG A 168 18.21 8.23 10.39
CA ARG A 168 18.37 9.45 9.59
C ARG A 168 17.04 9.78 8.91
N SER A 169 16.61 11.03 9.02
CA SER A 169 15.47 11.55 8.27
C SER A 169 15.75 11.54 6.77
N SER A 170 14.77 11.18 5.98
CA SER A 170 14.83 11.20 4.52
C SER A 170 13.74 12.12 3.99
N LEU A 171 14.09 13.08 3.13
CA LEU A 171 13.16 14.00 2.51
C LEU A 171 13.03 13.67 1.02
N LYS A 172 11.79 13.47 0.55
CA LYS A 172 11.49 13.37 -0.87
C LYS A 172 11.44 14.78 -1.44
N ILE A 173 12.39 15.12 -2.32
CA ILE A 173 12.51 16.46 -2.94
C ILE A 173 12.02 16.52 -4.37
N GLN A 174 11.77 15.35 -5.01
CA GLN A 174 11.36 15.26 -6.40
C GLN A 174 10.53 14.00 -6.62
N ASP A 175 9.56 14.06 -7.52
CA ASP A 175 8.78 12.93 -8.01
C ASP A 175 8.88 12.84 -9.53
N GLY A 176 9.64 11.86 -10.01
CA GLY A 176 9.96 11.72 -11.42
C GLY A 176 11.05 12.66 -11.91
N CYS A 177 11.40 12.53 -13.17
CA CYS A 177 12.39 13.35 -13.86
C CYS A 177 12.01 13.48 -15.34
N ASN A 178 12.11 14.68 -15.91
CA ASN A 178 11.88 14.94 -17.34
C ASN A 178 13.17 14.84 -18.17
N CYS A 179 14.32 14.50 -17.53
CA CYS A 179 15.57 14.33 -18.22
C CYS A 179 15.67 12.94 -18.83
N VAL A 180 16.09 12.87 -20.09
CA VAL A 180 16.44 11.62 -20.78
C VAL A 180 17.94 11.42 -20.58
N CYS A 181 18.30 10.55 -19.66
CA CYS A 181 19.70 10.16 -19.45
C CYS A 181 20.10 9.14 -20.50
N THR A 182 21.21 9.37 -21.21
CA THR A 182 21.84 8.44 -22.16
C THR A 182 22.88 7.58 -21.47
#